data_277650172ac8a42d342a32c23743efc2
#
_entry.id   277650172ac8a42d342a32c23743efc2
#
_cell.length_a   1.000
_cell.length_b   1.000
_cell.length_c   1.000
_cell.angle_alpha   90.00
_cell.angle_beta   90.00
_cell.angle_gamma   90.00
#
_symmetry.space_group_name_H-M   'P 1'
#
loop_
_entity.id
_entity.type
_entity.pdbx_description
1 polymer ?
#
loop_
_entity_poly.entity_id
_entity_poly.type
_entity_poly.pdbx_seq_one_letter_code
_entity_poly.pdbx_strand_id
1 'polypeptide(L)'
;MRLDTRLARLLHVLVHMHLRGGSTTSDNIALMLHTNPVVVRRTMAALRDAGYVHSAGGRGGGWELARDPADFTVRDVYEAIAHTTLFALGPADDNPACPVEAAVNRYLNDALGAAEAAMLRIFGKKSLAKISRDVTASTSGESSGQVQGPANGNLRQTGR
;
A
#
# COMPACT_ATOMS: atom_id res chain seq x y z
N MET A 1 7.74 -13.06 14.05
CA MET A 1 6.40 -12.61 13.62
C MET A 1 6.55 -12.05 12.21
N ARG A 2 5.85 -12.59 11.21
CA ARG A 2 5.88 -12.04 9.84
C ARG A 2 4.81 -10.99 9.69
N LEU A 3 5.20 -9.77 9.32
CA LEU A 3 4.25 -8.72 8.97
C LEU A 3 3.53 -9.05 7.67
N ASP A 4 2.23 -8.81 7.61
CA ASP A 4 1.47 -8.89 6.36
C ASP A 4 1.70 -7.63 5.53
N THR A 5 2.40 -7.75 4.43
CA THR A 5 2.75 -6.64 3.53
C THR A 5 1.85 -6.57 2.28
N ARG A 6 0.80 -7.39 2.20
CA ARG A 6 -0.03 -7.49 0.98
C ARG A 6 -0.70 -6.17 0.63
N LEU A 7 -1.32 -5.50 1.60
CA LEU A 7 -1.95 -4.20 1.38
C LEU A 7 -0.96 -3.16 0.86
N ALA A 8 0.19 -3.02 1.52
CA ALA A 8 1.22 -2.06 1.11
C ALA A 8 1.72 -2.34 -0.31
N ARG A 9 1.95 -3.60 -0.65
CA ARG A 9 2.39 -4.03 -1.99
C ARG A 9 1.34 -3.74 -3.06
N LEU A 10 0.06 -3.96 -2.76
CA LEU A 10 -1.03 -3.66 -3.70
C LEU A 10 -1.21 -2.17 -3.91
N LEU A 11 -1.21 -1.38 -2.85
CA LEU A 11 -1.26 0.07 -2.97
C LEU A 11 -0.08 0.60 -3.78
N HIS A 12 1.13 0.07 -3.57
CA HIS A 12 2.31 0.41 -4.37
C HIS A 12 2.08 0.15 -5.85
N VAL A 13 1.59 -1.02 -6.23
CA VAL A 13 1.28 -1.36 -7.63
C VAL A 13 0.23 -0.45 -8.22
N LEU A 14 -0.89 -0.24 -7.52
CA LEU A 14 -1.99 0.58 -8.00
C LEU A 14 -1.58 2.05 -8.19
N VAL A 15 -0.77 2.60 -7.30
CA VAL A 15 -0.20 3.94 -7.44
C VAL A 15 0.70 4.02 -8.68
N HIS A 16 1.57 3.06 -8.90
CA HIS A 16 2.40 3.01 -10.10
C HIS A 16 1.58 2.89 -11.39
N MET A 17 0.54 2.05 -11.39
CA MET A 17 -0.38 1.94 -12.54
C MET A 17 -1.06 3.28 -12.85
N HIS A 18 -1.49 3.99 -11.81
CA HIS A 18 -2.10 5.32 -11.98
C HIS A 18 -1.10 6.36 -12.53
N LEU A 19 0.10 6.43 -11.97
CA LEU A 19 1.11 7.42 -12.38
C LEU A 19 1.66 7.17 -13.78
N ARG A 20 1.78 5.91 -14.20
CA ARG A 20 2.29 5.55 -15.53
C ARG A 20 1.21 5.56 -16.61
N GLY A 21 -0.04 5.26 -16.23
CA GLY A 21 -1.12 5.01 -17.15
C GLY A 21 -0.94 3.71 -17.95
N GLY A 22 -2.02 3.30 -18.64
CA GLY A 22 -2.00 2.13 -19.52
C GLY A 22 -1.86 0.79 -18.79
N SER A 23 -1.49 -0.24 -19.56
CA SER A 23 -1.42 -1.61 -19.12
C SER A 23 -0.06 -1.98 -18.52
N THR A 24 -0.06 -2.80 -17.47
CA THR A 24 1.15 -3.30 -16.81
C THR A 24 1.08 -4.83 -16.68
N THR A 25 2.10 -5.54 -17.18
CA THR A 25 2.13 -7.02 -17.14
C THR A 25 2.42 -7.55 -15.75
N SER A 26 2.01 -8.80 -15.47
CA SER A 26 2.35 -9.46 -14.20
C SER A 26 3.86 -9.60 -14.00
N ASP A 27 4.63 -9.74 -15.07
CA ASP A 27 6.09 -9.84 -15.01
C ASP A 27 6.71 -8.50 -14.58
N ASN A 28 6.26 -7.38 -15.13
CA ASN A 28 6.71 -6.04 -14.73
C ASN A 28 6.35 -5.73 -13.26
N ILE A 29 5.14 -6.10 -12.82
CA ILE A 29 4.74 -5.96 -11.42
C ILE A 29 5.61 -6.84 -10.52
N ALA A 30 5.91 -8.07 -10.95
CA ALA A 30 6.75 -8.98 -10.19
C ALA A 30 8.18 -8.44 -10.02
N LEU A 31 8.75 -7.85 -11.06
CA LEU A 31 10.05 -7.17 -10.97
C LEU A 31 9.99 -6.00 -9.99
N MET A 32 8.97 -5.15 -10.06
CA MET A 32 8.78 -4.00 -9.17
C MET A 32 8.67 -4.42 -7.70
N LEU A 33 7.99 -5.53 -7.43
CA LEU A 33 7.76 -6.03 -6.07
C LEU A 33 8.80 -7.04 -5.58
N HIS A 34 9.82 -7.36 -6.37
CA HIS A 34 10.77 -8.45 -6.11
C HIS A 34 10.06 -9.76 -5.73
N THR A 35 9.12 -10.20 -6.58
CA THR A 35 8.27 -11.38 -6.33
C THR A 35 8.07 -12.21 -7.60
N ASN A 36 7.25 -13.26 -7.52
CA ASN A 36 6.93 -14.13 -8.63
C ASN A 36 5.66 -13.67 -9.37
N PRO A 37 5.60 -13.67 -10.71
CA PRO A 37 4.40 -13.33 -11.49
C PRO A 37 3.15 -14.14 -11.14
N VAL A 38 3.30 -15.39 -10.67
CA VAL A 38 2.17 -16.20 -10.21
C VAL A 38 1.52 -15.61 -8.97
N VAL A 39 2.33 -15.13 -8.02
CA VAL A 39 1.85 -14.42 -6.81
C VAL A 39 1.13 -13.14 -7.21
N VAL A 40 1.69 -12.38 -8.16
CA VAL A 40 1.06 -11.16 -8.70
C VAL A 40 -0.31 -11.48 -9.28
N ARG A 41 -0.43 -12.47 -10.18
CA ARG A 41 -1.71 -12.85 -10.80
C ARG A 41 -2.77 -13.20 -9.76
N ARG A 42 -2.39 -13.97 -8.73
CA ARG A 42 -3.32 -14.33 -7.66
C ARG A 42 -3.79 -13.13 -6.84
N THR A 43 -2.89 -12.19 -6.57
CA THR A 43 -3.22 -11.00 -5.79
C THR A 43 -4.03 -9.99 -6.61
N MET A 44 -3.69 -9.80 -7.88
CA MET A 44 -4.43 -8.93 -8.79
C MET A 44 -5.82 -9.49 -9.13
N ALA A 45 -5.99 -10.82 -9.09
CA ALA A 45 -7.30 -11.44 -9.30
C ALA A 45 -8.32 -10.99 -8.25
N ALA A 46 -7.94 -10.84 -7.00
CA ALA A 46 -8.82 -10.33 -5.95
C ALA A 46 -9.29 -8.89 -6.24
N LEU A 47 -8.39 -8.03 -6.73
CA LEU A 47 -8.74 -6.67 -7.14
C LEU A 47 -9.63 -6.63 -8.39
N ARG A 48 -9.42 -7.58 -9.33
CA ARG A 48 -10.29 -7.73 -10.51
C ARG A 48 -11.69 -8.17 -10.10
N ASP A 49 -11.79 -9.15 -9.23
CA ASP A 49 -13.08 -9.67 -8.75
C ASP A 49 -13.87 -8.62 -7.96
N ALA A 50 -13.16 -7.70 -7.29
CA ALA A 50 -13.74 -6.52 -6.66
C ALA A 50 -13.98 -5.34 -7.64
N GLY A 51 -13.57 -5.46 -8.91
CA GLY A 51 -13.82 -4.45 -9.94
C GLY A 51 -12.92 -3.22 -9.90
N TYR A 52 -11.74 -3.28 -9.28
CA TYR A 52 -10.77 -2.17 -9.24
C TYR A 52 -9.76 -2.22 -10.38
N VAL A 53 -9.52 -3.40 -10.92
CA VAL A 53 -8.67 -3.60 -12.09
C VAL A 53 -9.35 -4.55 -13.08
N HIS A 54 -8.95 -4.50 -14.32
CA HIS A 54 -9.28 -5.52 -15.33
C HIS A 54 -8.00 -6.06 -15.97
N SER A 55 -8.11 -7.24 -16.57
CA SER A 55 -7.00 -7.82 -17.33
C SER A 55 -7.34 -7.76 -18.82
N ALA A 56 -6.48 -7.11 -19.60
CA ALA A 56 -6.50 -7.21 -21.04
C ALA A 56 -5.78 -8.49 -21.48
N GLY A 57 -6.42 -9.31 -22.30
CA GLY A 57 -5.84 -10.53 -22.85
C GLY A 57 -5.03 -10.27 -24.12
N GLY A 58 -4.25 -11.27 -24.57
CA GLY A 58 -3.51 -11.22 -25.81
C GLY A 58 -2.07 -10.72 -25.69
N ARG A 59 -1.39 -10.56 -26.85
CA ARG A 59 -0.02 -10.01 -26.91
C ARG A 59 0.00 -8.56 -26.43
N GLY A 60 0.79 -8.29 -25.37
CA GLY A 60 0.85 -6.98 -24.74
C GLY A 60 -0.25 -6.74 -23.70
N GLY A 61 -1.09 -7.74 -23.42
CA GLY A 61 -2.09 -7.67 -22.36
C GLY A 61 -1.47 -7.57 -20.97
N GLY A 62 -2.23 -7.03 -20.04
CA GLY A 62 -1.79 -6.82 -18.67
C GLY A 62 -2.94 -6.37 -17.78
N TRP A 63 -2.60 -5.72 -16.70
CA TRP A 63 -3.54 -5.18 -15.73
C TRP A 63 -3.71 -3.69 -15.95
N GLU A 64 -4.94 -3.21 -15.96
CA GLU A 64 -5.31 -1.81 -16.06
C GLU A 64 -6.29 -1.45 -14.95
N LEU A 65 -6.31 -0.18 -14.54
CA LEU A 65 -7.30 0.31 -13.59
C LEU A 65 -8.68 0.30 -14.26
N ALA A 66 -9.66 -0.29 -13.58
CA ALA A 66 -11.05 -0.36 -14.06
C ALA A 66 -11.90 0.82 -13.58
N ARG A 67 -11.41 1.60 -12.62
CA ARG A 67 -12.09 2.74 -12.01
C ARG A 67 -11.12 3.91 -11.87
N ASP A 68 -11.67 5.12 -11.77
CA ASP A 68 -10.87 6.30 -11.43
C ASP A 68 -10.27 6.10 -10.01
N PRO A 69 -8.95 6.31 -9.85
CA PRO A 69 -8.29 6.25 -8.54
C PRO A 69 -8.82 7.23 -7.49
N ALA A 70 -9.62 8.21 -7.89
CA ALA A 70 -10.32 9.09 -6.96
C ALA A 70 -11.54 8.42 -6.30
N ASP A 71 -12.10 7.40 -6.94
CA ASP A 71 -13.36 6.75 -6.55
C ASP A 71 -13.18 5.60 -5.57
N PHE A 72 -11.95 5.20 -5.24
CA PHE A 72 -11.70 4.15 -4.25
C PHE A 72 -10.56 4.50 -3.30
N THR A 73 -10.67 3.98 -2.10
CA THR A 73 -9.83 4.32 -0.96
C THR A 73 -8.91 3.17 -0.57
N VAL A 74 -7.99 3.42 0.36
CA VAL A 74 -7.18 2.37 0.99
C VAL A 74 -8.07 1.31 1.65
N ARG A 75 -9.22 1.72 2.22
CA ARG A 75 -10.20 0.80 2.80
C ARG A 75 -10.75 -0.17 1.76
N ASP A 76 -11.14 0.32 0.60
CA ASP A 76 -11.69 -0.50 -0.48
C ASP A 76 -10.69 -1.57 -0.94
N VAL A 77 -9.41 -1.20 -1.09
CA VAL A 77 -8.34 -2.14 -1.41
C VAL A 77 -8.12 -3.15 -0.29
N TYR A 78 -8.15 -2.70 0.97
CA TYR A 78 -8.05 -3.57 2.13
C TYR A 78 -9.19 -4.61 2.16
N GLU A 79 -10.42 -4.18 2.00
CA GLU A 79 -11.60 -5.05 2.00
C GLU A 79 -11.58 -6.06 0.84
N ALA A 80 -11.07 -5.67 -0.34
CA ALA A 80 -10.92 -6.57 -1.49
C ALA A 80 -9.95 -7.74 -1.26
N ILE A 81 -8.94 -7.53 -0.41
CA ILE A 81 -7.93 -8.56 -0.11
C ILE A 81 -8.18 -9.24 1.23
N ALA A 82 -9.20 -8.79 1.95
CA ALA A 82 -9.43 -9.18 3.33
C ALA A 82 -9.77 -10.66 3.46
N HIS A 83 -8.93 -11.32 4.18
CA HIS A 83 -9.19 -12.50 5.01
C HIS A 83 -8.09 -12.62 6.08
N THR A 84 -7.46 -11.52 6.44
CA THR A 84 -6.46 -11.48 7.51
C THR A 84 -6.99 -10.73 8.70
N THR A 85 -6.88 -11.36 9.86
CA THR A 85 -6.98 -10.65 11.14
C THR A 85 -5.93 -9.54 11.16
N LEU A 86 -6.37 -8.30 11.37
CA LEU A 86 -5.49 -7.14 11.49
C LEU A 86 -4.50 -7.26 12.63
N PHE A 87 -4.92 -7.90 13.68
CA PHE A 87 -4.13 -8.08 14.88
C PHE A 87 -3.81 -9.58 15.05
N ALA A 88 -2.54 -9.88 15.38
CA ALA A 88 -2.15 -11.22 15.81
C ALA A 88 -2.56 -11.52 17.28
N LEU A 89 -3.58 -10.82 17.75
CA LEU A 89 -4.18 -10.96 19.08
C LEU A 89 -5.58 -11.54 18.91
N GLY A 90 -5.96 -12.46 19.79
CA GLY A 90 -7.27 -13.08 19.78
C GLY A 90 -7.68 -13.54 21.17
N PRO A 91 -8.94 -13.97 21.31
CA PRO A 91 -9.42 -14.58 22.55
C PRO A 91 -8.70 -15.91 22.83
N ALA A 92 -8.62 -16.29 24.09
CA ALA A 92 -8.23 -17.63 24.52
C ALA A 92 -9.41 -18.60 24.43
N ASP A 93 -9.11 -19.88 24.26
CA ASP A 93 -10.10 -20.96 24.26
C ASP A 93 -9.70 -22.15 25.16
N ASP A 94 -8.82 -21.86 26.12
CA ASP A 94 -8.26 -22.87 27.02
C ASP A 94 -9.31 -23.44 27.99
N ASN A 95 -10.26 -22.60 28.44
CA ASN A 95 -11.32 -23.00 29.34
C ASN A 95 -12.63 -22.25 29.04
N PRO A 96 -13.37 -22.65 27.98
CA PRO A 96 -14.61 -21.96 27.56
C PRO A 96 -15.71 -21.86 28.59
N ALA A 97 -15.70 -22.72 29.61
CA ALA A 97 -16.66 -22.70 30.71
C ALA A 97 -16.27 -21.73 31.84
N CYS A 98 -15.07 -21.14 31.79
CA CYS A 98 -14.59 -20.23 32.82
C CYS A 98 -15.22 -18.83 32.65
N PRO A 99 -15.98 -18.31 33.65
CA PRO A 99 -16.57 -16.98 33.55
C PRO A 99 -15.51 -15.85 33.48
N VAL A 100 -14.34 -16.07 34.04
CA VAL A 100 -13.22 -15.11 33.96
C VAL A 100 -12.69 -15.03 32.53
N GLU A 101 -12.42 -16.17 31.88
CA GLU A 101 -12.00 -16.23 30.50
C GLU A 101 -13.03 -15.58 29.57
N ALA A 102 -14.32 -15.89 29.77
CA ALA A 102 -15.39 -15.26 29.01
C ALA A 102 -15.43 -13.73 29.17
N ALA A 103 -15.18 -13.21 30.36
CA ALA A 103 -15.13 -11.78 30.62
C ALA A 103 -13.90 -11.12 29.94
N VAL A 104 -12.72 -11.73 30.03
CA VAL A 104 -11.50 -11.27 29.39
C VAL A 104 -11.64 -11.28 27.87
N ASN A 105 -12.16 -12.38 27.31
CA ASN A 105 -12.37 -12.50 25.85
C ASN A 105 -13.35 -11.45 25.32
N ARG A 106 -14.42 -11.18 26.04
CA ARG A 106 -15.39 -10.13 25.68
C ARG A 106 -14.71 -8.76 25.62
N TYR A 107 -13.96 -8.39 26.66
CA TYR A 107 -13.22 -7.13 26.70
C TYR A 107 -12.22 -7.00 25.54
N LEU A 108 -11.44 -8.06 25.25
CA LEU A 108 -10.49 -8.08 24.15
C LEU A 108 -11.18 -7.96 22.79
N ASN A 109 -12.27 -8.68 22.56
CA ASN A 109 -13.03 -8.60 21.32
C ASN A 109 -13.60 -7.19 21.09
N ASP A 110 -14.15 -6.56 22.13
CA ASP A 110 -14.68 -5.21 22.06
C ASP A 110 -13.55 -4.19 21.73
N ALA A 111 -12.42 -4.31 22.40
CA ALA A 111 -11.26 -3.44 22.19
C ALA A 111 -10.66 -3.61 20.78
N LEU A 112 -10.48 -4.84 20.31
CA LEU A 112 -9.96 -5.15 18.97
C LEU A 112 -10.93 -4.68 17.89
N GLY A 113 -12.24 -4.89 18.06
CA GLY A 113 -13.27 -4.41 17.15
C GLY A 113 -13.28 -2.87 17.04
N ALA A 114 -13.15 -2.17 18.17
CA ALA A 114 -13.05 -0.72 18.18
C ALA A 114 -11.79 -0.20 17.47
N ALA A 115 -10.64 -0.87 17.66
CA ALA A 115 -9.39 -0.55 17.00
C ALA A 115 -9.48 -0.78 15.47
N GLU A 116 -10.07 -1.89 15.04
CA GLU A 116 -10.31 -2.18 13.64
C GLU A 116 -11.21 -1.14 12.98
N ALA A 117 -12.32 -0.81 13.60
CA ALA A 117 -13.23 0.23 13.10
C ALA A 117 -12.56 1.59 12.99
N ALA A 118 -11.71 1.96 13.94
CA ALA A 118 -10.93 3.19 13.89
C ALA A 118 -9.94 3.21 12.72
N MET A 119 -9.24 2.10 12.48
CA MET A 119 -8.31 1.96 11.37
C MET A 119 -9.04 2.02 10.01
N LEU A 120 -10.15 1.31 9.85
CA LEU A 120 -10.94 1.33 8.63
C LEU A 120 -11.49 2.74 8.32
N ARG A 121 -11.85 3.51 9.34
CA ARG A 121 -12.21 4.93 9.16
C ARG A 121 -11.05 5.78 8.64
N ILE A 122 -9.83 5.52 9.11
CA ILE A 122 -8.63 6.23 8.63
C ILE A 122 -8.34 5.83 7.18
N PHE A 123 -8.40 4.55 6.84
CA PHE A 123 -8.20 4.04 5.48
C PHE A 123 -9.23 4.60 4.48
N GLY A 124 -10.47 4.82 4.91
CA GLY A 124 -11.52 5.42 4.10
C GLY A 124 -11.32 6.92 3.79
N LYS A 125 -10.41 7.61 4.49
CA LYS A 125 -10.14 9.05 4.25
C LYS A 125 -9.19 9.34 3.08
N LYS A 126 -8.40 8.35 2.65
CA LYS A 126 -7.44 8.53 1.57
C LYS A 126 -7.83 7.68 0.36
N SER A 127 -8.13 8.36 -0.76
CA SER A 127 -8.25 7.70 -2.06
C SER A 127 -6.86 7.43 -2.66
N LEU A 128 -6.80 6.51 -3.61
CA LEU A 128 -5.57 6.18 -4.32
C LEU A 128 -4.99 7.42 -5.03
N ALA A 129 -5.84 8.25 -5.63
CA ALA A 129 -5.43 9.50 -6.26
C ALA A 129 -4.78 10.49 -5.27
N LYS A 130 -5.21 10.51 -4.00
CA LYS A 130 -4.55 11.33 -2.97
C LYS A 130 -3.16 10.83 -2.64
N ILE A 131 -2.99 9.51 -2.53
CA ILE A 131 -1.66 8.90 -2.29
C ILE A 131 -0.72 9.21 -3.46
N SER A 132 -1.20 9.10 -4.69
CA SER A 132 -0.40 9.40 -5.89
C SER A 132 0.07 10.85 -5.92
N ARG A 133 -0.77 11.80 -5.50
CA ARG A 133 -0.38 13.22 -5.38
C ARG A 133 0.70 13.45 -4.32
N ASP A 134 0.65 12.74 -3.20
CA ASP A 134 1.68 12.84 -2.16
C ASP A 134 3.06 12.41 -2.72
N VAL A 135 3.11 11.40 -3.61
CA VAL A 135 4.34 10.95 -4.28
C VAL A 135 4.90 12.06 -5.19
N THR A 136 4.07 12.65 -6.04
CA THR A 136 4.52 13.70 -6.97
C THR A 136 4.97 14.97 -6.24
N ALA A 137 4.34 15.32 -5.13
CA ALA A 137 4.75 16.45 -4.30
C ALA A 137 6.12 16.23 -3.65
N SER A 138 6.40 15.00 -3.19
CA SER A 138 7.69 14.64 -2.58
C SER A 138 8.85 14.68 -3.59
N THR A 139 8.63 14.23 -4.82
CA THR A 139 9.65 14.25 -5.87
C THR A 139 9.93 15.66 -6.42
N SER A 140 8.95 16.56 -6.35
CA SER A 140 9.12 17.97 -6.78
C SER A 140 9.88 18.82 -5.74
N GLY A 141 9.85 18.43 -4.47
CA GLY A 141 10.55 19.13 -3.39
C GLY A 141 12.06 18.90 -3.34
N GLU A 142 12.54 17.76 -3.81
CA GLU A 142 13.98 17.40 -3.78
C GLU A 142 14.82 18.04 -4.90
N SER A 143 14.21 18.56 -5.95
CA SER A 143 14.94 19.19 -7.06
C SER A 143 15.36 20.66 -6.80
N SER A 144 15.00 21.25 -5.65
CA SER A 144 15.30 22.66 -5.33
C SER A 144 16.52 22.86 -4.42
N GLY A 145 17.21 21.80 -4.05
CA GLY A 145 18.43 21.82 -3.25
C GLY A 145 19.68 22.03 -4.12
N GLN A 146 19.83 23.24 -4.71
CA GLN A 146 21.03 23.62 -5.46
C GLN A 146 22.22 23.71 -4.49
N VAL A 147 23.18 22.81 -4.65
CA VAL A 147 24.46 22.83 -3.97
C VAL A 147 25.21 24.08 -4.41
N GLN A 148 25.25 25.11 -3.55
CA GLN A 148 26.24 26.18 -3.70
C GLN A 148 27.62 25.61 -3.33
N GLY A 149 28.44 25.39 -4.35
CA GLY A 149 29.86 25.07 -4.18
C GLY A 149 30.61 26.24 -3.51
N PRO A 150 31.65 25.97 -2.72
CA PRO A 150 32.42 27.00 -2.04
C PRO A 150 33.19 27.84 -3.06
N ALA A 151 33.03 29.17 -2.93
CA ALA A 151 33.77 30.16 -3.72
C ALA A 151 35.28 29.99 -3.48
N ASN A 152 36.00 29.76 -4.54
CA ASN A 152 37.46 29.65 -4.59
C ASN A 152 38.08 31.04 -4.30
N GLY A 153 38.54 31.23 -3.08
CA GLY A 153 39.29 32.38 -2.65
C GLY A 153 40.69 32.40 -3.29
N ASN A 154 40.89 33.37 -4.14
CA ASN A 154 42.11 33.69 -4.83
C ASN A 154 43.23 34.10 -3.85
N LEU A 155 44.21 33.25 -3.64
CA LEU A 155 45.46 33.59 -2.93
C LEU A 155 46.45 34.19 -3.91
N ARG A 156 46.55 35.53 -3.88
CA ARG A 156 47.63 36.26 -4.55
C ARG A 156 48.96 35.96 -3.84
N GLN A 157 49.90 35.44 -4.64
CA GLN A 157 51.31 35.42 -4.31
C GLN A 157 51.85 36.85 -4.34
N THR A 158 52.48 37.29 -3.26
CA THR A 158 53.44 38.38 -3.26
C THR A 158 54.79 37.79 -2.86
N GLY A 159 55.75 37.98 -3.75
CA GLY A 159 57.09 37.50 -3.61
C GLY A 159 57.98 38.28 -2.62
N ARG A 160 58.99 37.62 -2.19
CA ARG A 160 60.40 37.99 -2.17
C ARG A 160 61.23 36.76 -1.80
#